data_1f37d42c28b3a0f85e67e245477aaed4
#
_entry.id   1f37d42c28b3a0f85e67e245477aaed4
#
_cell.length_a   1.000
_cell.length_b   1.000
_cell.length_c   1.000
_cell.angle_alpha   90.00
_cell.angle_beta   90.00
_cell.angle_gamma   90.00
#
_symmetry.space_group_name_H-M   'P 1'
#
loop_
_entity.id
_entity.type
_entity.pdbx_description
1 polymer ?
#
loop_
_entity_poly.entity_id
_entity_poly.type
_entity_poly.pdbx_seq_one_letter_code
_entity_poly.pdbx_strand_id
1 'polypeptide(L)'
;NAAKSGLTEPTVNIHIFSGLSGGTGAGCFLDVCYMVRSIADKVGGVTIFGYFFLPDVNLSRIPFTDTKTRAYIPKNGYASMQELDYCMQLQYNGGIFVQEYQGHRKIEWKSGPVDMCHLVCATNAAGDVLTNAYDYAMNVTTEYVMDFLTFSDKAFDLTEQLSNFRQKVRTADGEKVIGSNLAYCVIGASCASIPLREINTYLASELFGCFSAISSNTPSLADVESLAIMSLARDARSITDIYNSLFREIREGAGDDYAPYTDDWKFVRDYGNSEMITHYTNQTAAKLNRAEANSKSMTTSSNQKSLLGRVQTQLADILRDISRGPIFAYRLISAAESHNLLNIIDGLLEENTSRWNQEAAQTDLRSRDYEGAKADFDNRRRRSFMDNDEKRFNDYEYYLMLFEQHKLSMNVYEKLDKVLREFRKQIVDITASYYIKLSRVMETLINSFKENRDALASEKIMTAKGAFSIPMMTIAELKKPLDEEIAKINIPGMLDAFMLLLLNNEDEWILEDENKITKLVTRFFVETAFEGFANRTITSFLKDKYGIDNDERLANKIYEDWMKLLTAKASPLFYFNGSIWRESQTSKLAFLSIPTTSAPIK
;
A
#
# COMPACT_ATOMS: atom_id res chain seq x y z
N ASN A 1 -29.32 -32.05 -10.85
CA ASN A 1 -29.38 -31.95 -12.32
C ASN A 1 -28.88 -33.25 -13.03
N ALA A 2 -28.00 -34.05 -12.43
CA ALA A 2 -27.51 -35.32 -13.00
C ALA A 2 -28.58 -36.42 -13.04
N ALA A 3 -29.55 -36.41 -12.12
CA ALA A 3 -30.66 -37.39 -12.10
C ALA A 3 -31.61 -37.27 -13.30
N LYS A 4 -31.51 -36.24 -14.13
CA LYS A 4 -32.35 -36.07 -15.34
C LYS A 4 -31.71 -36.59 -16.64
N SER A 5 -30.41 -36.98 -16.61
CA SER A 5 -29.69 -37.40 -17.82
C SER A 5 -29.51 -38.93 -17.99
N GLY A 6 -30.02 -39.75 -17.07
CA GLY A 6 -29.95 -41.22 -17.21
C GLY A 6 -28.54 -41.81 -17.15
N LEU A 7 -27.54 -41.04 -16.72
CA LEU A 7 -26.15 -41.45 -16.61
C LEU A 7 -25.76 -41.52 -15.14
N THR A 8 -25.33 -42.72 -14.71
CA THR A 8 -24.65 -43.09 -13.46
C THR A 8 -24.90 -42.21 -12.22
N GLU A 9 -25.19 -42.82 -11.08
CA GLU A 9 -25.36 -42.12 -9.79
C GLU A 9 -24.22 -41.13 -9.55
N PRO A 10 -24.52 -39.90 -9.10
CA PRO A 10 -23.48 -38.89 -8.85
C PRO A 10 -22.56 -39.41 -7.76
N THR A 11 -21.28 -39.59 -8.08
CA THR A 11 -20.24 -39.91 -7.11
C THR A 11 -19.84 -38.63 -6.35
N VAL A 12 -19.89 -38.70 -5.03
CA VAL A 12 -19.46 -37.59 -4.15
C VAL A 12 -18.08 -37.92 -3.60
N ASN A 13 -17.12 -37.03 -3.87
CA ASN A 13 -15.77 -37.11 -3.32
C ASN A 13 -15.65 -36.18 -2.09
N ILE A 14 -15.23 -36.76 -0.98
CA ILE A 14 -15.00 -36.01 0.29
C ILE A 14 -13.52 -36.01 0.61
N HIS A 15 -12.94 -34.85 0.76
CA HIS A 15 -11.52 -34.65 1.05
C HIS A 15 -11.35 -34.18 2.50
N ILE A 16 -10.61 -34.95 3.32
CA ILE A 16 -10.35 -34.69 4.73
C ILE A 16 -8.87 -34.42 4.90
N PHE A 17 -8.53 -33.24 5.47
CA PHE A 17 -7.15 -32.82 5.71
C PHE A 17 -6.88 -32.74 7.22
N SER A 18 -5.82 -33.38 7.70
CA SER A 18 -5.44 -33.31 9.09
C SER A 18 -3.94 -33.48 9.31
N GLY A 19 -3.40 -32.72 10.27
CA GLY A 19 -2.06 -32.97 10.82
C GLY A 19 -2.11 -34.02 11.93
N LEU A 20 -1.28 -35.05 11.84
CA LEU A 20 -1.28 -36.17 12.81
C LEU A 20 -0.50 -35.89 14.10
N SER A 21 0.08 -34.72 14.26
CA SER A 21 1.01 -34.44 15.39
C SER A 21 0.56 -33.30 16.29
N GLY A 22 -0.47 -32.56 15.91
CA GLY A 22 -1.06 -31.49 16.71
C GLY A 22 -2.14 -32.00 17.68
N GLY A 23 -2.53 -31.17 18.65
CA GLY A 23 -3.55 -31.53 19.63
C GLY A 23 -4.93 -31.75 19.01
N THR A 24 -5.43 -30.77 18.25
CA THR A 24 -6.77 -30.84 17.65
C THR A 24 -6.84 -31.84 16.50
N GLY A 25 -5.94 -31.74 15.52
CA GLY A 25 -5.94 -32.64 14.36
C GLY A 25 -5.76 -34.10 14.75
N ALA A 26 -4.71 -34.40 15.51
CA ALA A 26 -4.40 -35.76 15.98
C ALA A 26 -5.50 -36.34 16.88
N GLY A 27 -6.15 -35.47 17.70
CA GLY A 27 -7.16 -35.94 18.66
C GLY A 27 -8.56 -36.19 18.10
N CYS A 28 -8.89 -35.64 16.91
CA CYS A 28 -10.26 -35.76 16.39
C CYS A 28 -10.36 -36.26 14.93
N PHE A 29 -9.25 -36.52 14.23
CA PHE A 29 -9.32 -36.86 12.81
C PHE A 29 -10.05 -38.19 12.54
N LEU A 30 -9.86 -39.21 13.36
CA LEU A 30 -10.56 -40.49 13.22
C LEU A 30 -12.07 -40.33 13.46
N ASP A 31 -12.44 -39.57 14.49
CA ASP A 31 -13.85 -39.27 14.79
C ASP A 31 -14.53 -38.58 13.60
N VAL A 32 -13.87 -37.55 13.03
CA VAL A 32 -14.37 -36.83 11.85
C VAL A 32 -14.51 -37.81 10.67
N CYS A 33 -13.51 -38.61 10.40
CA CYS A 33 -13.57 -39.59 9.29
C CYS A 33 -14.73 -40.55 9.45
N TYR A 34 -14.94 -41.12 10.65
CA TYR A 34 -16.03 -42.08 10.89
C TYR A 34 -17.39 -41.41 10.96
N MET A 35 -17.52 -40.18 11.43
CA MET A 35 -18.76 -39.41 11.31
C MET A 35 -19.13 -39.16 9.87
N VAL A 36 -18.17 -38.74 9.02
CA VAL A 36 -18.36 -38.54 7.59
C VAL A 36 -18.77 -39.86 6.95
N ARG A 37 -18.07 -40.98 7.23
CA ARG A 37 -18.42 -42.29 6.72
C ARG A 37 -19.82 -42.71 7.12
N SER A 38 -20.25 -42.43 8.35
CA SER A 38 -21.61 -42.75 8.83
C SER A 38 -22.73 -42.02 8.09
N ILE A 39 -22.38 -40.86 7.47
CA ILE A 39 -23.31 -40.10 6.64
C ILE A 39 -23.20 -40.59 5.19
N ALA A 40 -21.99 -40.82 4.70
CA ALA A 40 -21.69 -41.24 3.35
C ALA A 40 -22.36 -42.57 2.99
N ASP A 41 -22.36 -43.51 3.91
CA ASP A 41 -23.01 -44.82 3.74
C ASP A 41 -24.52 -44.74 3.47
N LYS A 42 -25.18 -43.70 4.00
CA LYS A 42 -26.61 -43.45 3.77
C LYS A 42 -26.92 -42.82 2.42
N VAL A 43 -25.94 -42.17 1.82
CA VAL A 43 -26.10 -41.47 0.55
C VAL A 43 -25.76 -42.34 -0.63
N GLY A 44 -24.83 -43.29 -0.47
CA GLY A 44 -24.29 -44.14 -1.55
C GLY A 44 -23.35 -43.38 -2.48
N GLY A 45 -22.49 -44.09 -3.19
CA GLY A 45 -21.60 -43.53 -4.20
C GLY A 45 -20.59 -42.48 -3.68
N VAL A 46 -20.19 -42.54 -2.40
CA VAL A 46 -19.25 -41.60 -1.78
C VAL A 46 -17.86 -42.22 -1.65
N THR A 47 -16.83 -41.47 -2.04
CA THR A 47 -15.42 -41.81 -1.82
C THR A 47 -14.79 -40.81 -0.88
N ILE A 48 -14.10 -41.29 0.17
CA ILE A 48 -13.47 -40.47 1.19
C ILE A 48 -11.95 -40.51 1.03
N PHE A 49 -11.36 -39.34 0.80
CA PHE A 49 -9.91 -39.13 0.69
C PHE A 49 -9.38 -38.50 1.96
N GLY A 50 -8.42 -39.14 2.60
CA GLY A 50 -7.67 -38.54 3.74
C GLY A 50 -6.32 -38.04 3.28
N TYR A 51 -5.94 -36.83 3.73
CA TYR A 51 -4.62 -36.21 3.54
C TYR A 51 -4.03 -35.95 4.91
N PHE A 52 -3.09 -36.77 5.30
CA PHE A 52 -2.54 -36.76 6.65
C PHE A 52 -1.09 -36.31 6.64
N PHE A 53 -0.86 -35.16 7.27
CA PHE A 53 0.46 -34.54 7.34
C PHE A 53 1.23 -35.11 8.54
N LEU A 54 2.41 -35.65 8.23
CA LEU A 54 3.27 -36.29 9.22
C LEU A 54 3.98 -35.25 10.13
N PRO A 55 4.54 -35.68 11.27
CA PRO A 55 5.14 -34.80 12.25
C PRO A 55 6.22 -33.86 11.72
N ASP A 56 7.03 -34.32 10.77
CA ASP A 56 8.13 -33.58 10.17
C ASP A 56 7.68 -32.33 9.42
N VAL A 57 6.48 -32.39 8.77
CA VAL A 57 5.87 -31.22 8.13
C VAL A 57 5.58 -30.13 9.14
N ASN A 58 4.97 -30.48 10.30
CA ASN A 58 4.65 -29.53 11.34
C ASN A 58 5.90 -29.00 12.06
N LEU A 59 6.94 -29.85 12.24
CA LEU A 59 8.20 -29.45 12.86
C LEU A 59 8.91 -28.33 12.10
N SER A 60 8.70 -28.20 10.81
CA SER A 60 9.29 -27.11 10.01
C SER A 60 8.83 -25.71 10.43
N ARG A 61 7.67 -25.60 11.08
CA ARG A 61 7.10 -24.33 11.59
C ARG A 61 7.45 -24.03 13.06
N ILE A 62 7.94 -25.02 13.80
CA ILE A 62 8.24 -24.84 15.22
C ILE A 62 9.66 -24.33 15.40
N PRO A 63 9.86 -23.18 16.06
CA PRO A 63 11.18 -22.64 16.33
C PRO A 63 12.09 -23.68 17.01
N PHE A 64 13.36 -23.73 16.67
CA PHE A 64 14.34 -24.64 17.29
C PHE A 64 14.50 -24.41 18.79
N THR A 65 14.18 -23.21 19.28
CA THR A 65 14.17 -22.83 20.70
C THR A 65 13.05 -23.46 21.50
N ASP A 66 11.94 -23.85 20.86
CA ASP A 66 10.83 -24.55 21.53
C ASP A 66 11.08 -26.07 21.57
N THR A 67 12.05 -26.48 22.38
CA THR A 67 12.44 -27.87 22.53
C THR A 67 11.32 -28.75 23.11
N LYS A 68 10.45 -28.18 23.94
CA LYS A 68 9.31 -28.90 24.54
C LYS A 68 8.30 -29.32 23.49
N THR A 69 7.79 -28.39 22.70
CA THR A 69 6.82 -28.68 21.63
C THR A 69 7.44 -29.61 20.60
N ARG A 70 8.70 -29.38 20.21
CA ARG A 70 9.41 -30.23 19.26
C ARG A 70 9.55 -31.69 19.73
N ALA A 71 9.64 -31.95 21.06
CA ALA A 71 9.74 -33.28 21.61
C ALA A 71 8.39 -34.04 21.65
N TYR A 72 7.26 -33.32 21.74
CA TYR A 72 5.93 -33.92 21.73
C TYR A 72 5.38 -34.25 20.36
N ILE A 73 5.67 -33.44 19.35
CA ILE A 73 5.15 -33.58 17.98
C ILE A 73 5.41 -34.99 17.40
N PRO A 74 6.64 -35.56 17.43
CA PRO A 74 6.87 -36.92 16.93
C PRO A 74 6.14 -38.00 17.73
N LYS A 75 5.99 -37.82 19.06
CA LYS A 75 5.29 -38.80 19.91
C LYS A 75 3.79 -38.84 19.60
N ASN A 76 3.16 -37.68 19.44
CA ASN A 76 1.76 -37.60 19.06
C ASN A 76 1.55 -38.19 17.65
N GLY A 77 2.45 -37.85 16.70
CA GLY A 77 2.37 -38.39 15.36
C GLY A 77 2.52 -39.89 15.29
N TYR A 78 3.41 -40.47 16.11
CA TYR A 78 3.56 -41.92 16.22
C TYR A 78 2.29 -42.60 16.75
N ALA A 79 1.69 -42.06 17.82
CA ALA A 79 0.44 -42.58 18.34
C ALA A 79 -0.70 -42.50 17.32
N SER A 80 -0.89 -41.35 16.70
CA SER A 80 -1.91 -41.17 15.65
C SER A 80 -1.71 -42.07 14.45
N MET A 81 -0.46 -42.34 14.06
CA MET A 81 -0.17 -43.29 12.97
C MET A 81 -0.49 -44.72 13.36
N GLN A 82 -0.23 -45.14 14.61
CA GLN A 82 -0.62 -46.47 15.08
C GLN A 82 -2.16 -46.63 15.09
N GLU A 83 -2.88 -45.62 15.58
CA GLU A 83 -4.35 -45.62 15.57
C GLU A 83 -4.91 -45.65 14.14
N LEU A 84 -4.35 -44.82 13.25
CA LEU A 84 -4.73 -44.82 11.83
C LEU A 84 -4.49 -46.18 11.18
N ASP A 85 -3.30 -46.76 11.38
CA ASP A 85 -2.95 -48.05 10.80
C ASP A 85 -3.87 -49.17 11.30
N TYR A 86 -4.13 -49.21 12.60
CA TYR A 86 -5.11 -50.13 13.18
C TYR A 86 -6.48 -49.96 12.53
N CYS A 87 -6.98 -48.74 12.42
CA CYS A 87 -8.28 -48.45 11.83
C CYS A 87 -8.35 -48.79 10.32
N MET A 88 -7.29 -48.54 9.56
CA MET A 88 -7.21 -48.90 8.15
C MET A 88 -7.24 -50.41 7.92
N GLN A 89 -6.83 -51.19 8.91
CA GLN A 89 -6.80 -52.66 8.83
C GLN A 89 -8.08 -53.35 9.36
N LEU A 90 -9.05 -52.63 9.91
CA LEU A 90 -10.23 -53.20 10.59
C LEU A 90 -10.97 -54.23 9.73
N GLN A 91 -11.14 -53.98 8.45
CA GLN A 91 -11.83 -54.92 7.53
C GLN A 91 -11.07 -56.24 7.31
N TYR A 92 -9.76 -56.29 7.62
CA TYR A 92 -8.93 -57.47 7.40
C TYR A 92 -8.63 -58.22 8.70
N ASN A 93 -8.56 -57.53 9.83
CA ASN A 93 -8.26 -58.13 11.11
C ASN A 93 -9.51 -58.48 11.93
N GLY A 94 -10.72 -58.26 11.41
CA GLY A 94 -11.98 -58.51 12.07
C GLY A 94 -12.30 -57.56 13.23
N GLY A 95 -11.56 -56.42 13.32
CA GLY A 95 -11.77 -55.41 14.33
C GLY A 95 -13.01 -54.53 14.04
N ILE A 96 -13.43 -53.82 15.04
CA ILE A 96 -14.54 -52.87 14.98
C ILE A 96 -14.11 -51.58 15.66
N PHE A 97 -14.28 -50.47 14.96
CA PHE A 97 -14.20 -49.14 15.57
C PHE A 97 -15.53 -48.88 16.29
N VAL A 98 -15.44 -48.51 17.57
CA VAL A 98 -16.60 -48.20 18.41
C VAL A 98 -16.34 -46.92 19.16
N GLN A 99 -17.17 -45.91 18.91
CA GLN A 99 -17.08 -44.63 19.63
C GLN A 99 -18.48 -44.18 20.04
N GLU A 100 -18.64 -43.80 21.30
CA GLU A 100 -19.87 -43.23 21.84
C GLU A 100 -19.70 -41.75 22.07
N TYR A 101 -20.61 -40.94 21.51
CA TYR A 101 -20.61 -39.49 21.60
C TYR A 101 -21.69 -39.00 22.57
N GLN A 102 -21.58 -37.74 23.02
CA GLN A 102 -22.61 -37.12 23.83
C GLN A 102 -24.01 -37.29 23.23
N GLY A 103 -25.00 -37.62 24.08
CA GLY A 103 -26.36 -37.91 23.63
C GLY A 103 -26.58 -39.37 23.18
N HIS A 104 -25.70 -40.26 23.60
CA HIS A 104 -25.78 -41.71 23.32
C HIS A 104 -25.76 -42.10 21.83
N ARG A 105 -25.16 -41.24 20.99
CA ARG A 105 -24.95 -41.59 19.60
C ARG A 105 -23.71 -42.47 19.48
N LYS A 106 -23.93 -43.73 19.21
CA LYS A 106 -22.86 -44.70 18.99
C LYS A 106 -22.55 -44.85 17.52
N ILE A 107 -21.27 -44.84 17.16
CA ILE A 107 -20.78 -45.13 15.80
C ILE A 107 -19.99 -46.43 15.89
N GLU A 108 -20.35 -47.39 15.02
CA GLU A 108 -19.67 -48.69 14.89
C GLU A 108 -19.34 -48.94 13.43
N TRP A 109 -18.05 -49.17 13.11
CA TRP A 109 -17.59 -49.45 11.76
C TRP A 109 -16.59 -50.60 11.71
N LYS A 110 -16.64 -51.36 10.63
CA LYS A 110 -15.73 -52.47 10.33
C LYS A 110 -14.79 -52.20 9.17
N SER A 111 -14.89 -51.03 8.53
CA SER A 111 -14.03 -50.58 7.45
C SER A 111 -13.08 -49.48 7.88
N GLY A 112 -12.08 -49.21 7.07
CA GLY A 112 -11.16 -48.09 7.32
C GLY A 112 -11.84 -46.72 7.37
N PRO A 113 -11.22 -45.73 8.03
CA PRO A 113 -11.78 -44.39 8.18
C PRO A 113 -11.92 -43.65 6.85
N VAL A 114 -11.04 -43.93 5.90
CA VAL A 114 -11.01 -43.33 4.56
C VAL A 114 -10.84 -44.41 3.50
N ASP A 115 -11.22 -44.12 2.26
CA ASP A 115 -11.03 -45.04 1.13
C ASP A 115 -9.62 -44.95 0.54
N MET A 116 -9.05 -43.72 0.53
CA MET A 116 -7.66 -43.48 0.18
C MET A 116 -6.98 -42.62 1.26
N CYS A 117 -5.87 -43.11 1.75
CA CYS A 117 -5.09 -42.47 2.81
C CYS A 117 -3.80 -41.94 2.24
N HIS A 118 -3.72 -40.61 2.04
CA HIS A 118 -2.51 -39.95 1.58
C HIS A 118 -1.66 -39.52 2.78
N LEU A 119 -0.44 -40.02 2.80
CA LEU A 119 0.57 -39.64 3.79
C LEU A 119 1.53 -38.62 3.17
N VAL A 120 1.70 -37.49 3.86
CA VAL A 120 2.53 -36.38 3.38
C VAL A 120 3.61 -36.05 4.39
N CYS A 121 4.87 -36.14 4.03
CA CYS A 121 6.00 -35.80 4.91
C CYS A 121 6.88 -34.67 4.35
N ALA A 122 7.81 -34.19 5.16
CA ALA A 122 8.74 -33.13 4.78
C ALA A 122 9.93 -33.61 3.95
N THR A 123 10.03 -34.89 3.71
CA THR A 123 11.11 -35.51 2.93
C THR A 123 10.54 -36.13 1.69
N ASN A 124 11.13 -35.84 0.52
CA ASN A 124 10.68 -36.42 -0.74
C ASN A 124 11.21 -37.85 -0.92
N ALA A 125 10.74 -38.53 -1.98
CA ALA A 125 11.16 -39.92 -2.28
C ALA A 125 12.65 -40.07 -2.58
N ALA A 126 13.37 -38.99 -2.90
CA ALA A 126 14.83 -38.99 -3.10
C ALA A 126 15.60 -38.88 -1.77
N GLY A 127 14.91 -38.61 -0.65
CA GLY A 127 15.53 -38.41 0.66
C GLY A 127 15.93 -36.95 0.96
N ASP A 128 15.54 -36.00 0.09
CA ASP A 128 15.82 -34.59 0.32
C ASP A 128 14.86 -34.01 1.37
N VAL A 129 15.39 -33.41 2.41
CA VAL A 129 14.62 -32.70 3.43
C VAL A 129 14.25 -31.31 2.88
N LEU A 130 12.96 -31.02 2.83
CA LEU A 130 12.43 -29.78 2.26
C LEU A 130 12.59 -28.60 3.23
N THR A 131 13.21 -27.54 2.77
CA THR A 131 13.11 -26.22 3.43
C THR A 131 11.70 -25.69 3.26
N ASN A 132 11.11 -25.08 4.31
CA ASN A 132 9.69 -24.66 4.33
C ASN A 132 8.72 -25.81 4.02
N ALA A 133 9.01 -26.99 4.57
CA ALA A 133 8.27 -28.23 4.27
C ALA A 133 6.75 -28.11 4.44
N TYR A 134 6.28 -27.30 5.42
CA TYR A 134 4.84 -27.07 5.58
C TYR A 134 4.21 -26.40 4.35
N ASP A 135 4.77 -25.26 3.93
CA ASP A 135 4.21 -24.52 2.79
C ASP A 135 4.34 -25.31 1.48
N TYR A 136 5.44 -26.05 1.34
CA TYR A 136 5.62 -26.96 0.21
C TYR A 136 4.58 -28.07 0.19
N ALA A 137 4.37 -28.77 1.31
CA ALA A 137 3.40 -29.85 1.43
C ALA A 137 1.95 -29.37 1.19
N MET A 138 1.61 -28.16 1.70
CA MET A 138 0.30 -27.54 1.44
C MET A 138 0.12 -27.26 -0.05
N ASN A 139 1.13 -26.68 -0.70
CA ASN A 139 1.06 -26.34 -2.12
C ASN A 139 0.92 -27.60 -3.00
N VAL A 140 1.74 -28.63 -2.75
CA VAL A 140 1.65 -29.91 -3.50
C VAL A 140 0.27 -30.54 -3.31
N THR A 141 -0.25 -30.54 -2.07
CA THR A 141 -1.57 -31.10 -1.79
C THR A 141 -2.68 -30.30 -2.45
N THR A 142 -2.55 -28.97 -2.46
CA THR A 142 -3.51 -28.08 -3.12
C THR A 142 -3.55 -28.34 -4.64
N GLU A 143 -2.38 -28.37 -5.29
CA GLU A 143 -2.30 -28.67 -6.74
C GLU A 143 -2.91 -30.03 -7.06
N TYR A 144 -2.56 -31.05 -6.28
CA TYR A 144 -3.13 -32.40 -6.45
C TYR A 144 -4.66 -32.42 -6.36
N VAL A 145 -5.24 -31.71 -5.37
CA VAL A 145 -6.69 -31.67 -5.17
C VAL A 145 -7.36 -30.79 -6.23
N MET A 146 -6.74 -29.67 -6.61
CA MET A 146 -7.27 -28.79 -7.66
C MET A 146 -7.31 -29.48 -9.02
N ASP A 147 -6.26 -30.21 -9.36
CA ASP A 147 -6.26 -31.02 -10.59
C ASP A 147 -7.41 -32.05 -10.58
N PHE A 148 -7.64 -32.68 -9.44
CA PHE A 148 -8.71 -33.60 -9.21
C PHE A 148 -10.09 -32.97 -9.42
N LEU A 149 -10.31 -31.77 -8.91
CA LEU A 149 -11.56 -31.02 -9.03
C LEU A 149 -11.80 -30.50 -10.44
N THR A 150 -10.72 -30.16 -11.14
CA THR A 150 -10.79 -29.50 -12.45
C THR A 150 -11.02 -30.51 -13.59
N PHE A 151 -10.47 -31.72 -13.47
CA PHE A 151 -10.49 -32.72 -14.54
C PHE A 151 -11.55 -33.84 -14.36
N SER A 152 -12.45 -33.69 -13.39
CA SER A 152 -13.44 -34.72 -13.02
C SER A 152 -14.39 -35.12 -14.13
N ASP A 153 -14.53 -34.35 -15.21
CA ASP A 153 -15.65 -34.56 -16.16
C ASP A 153 -15.34 -35.36 -17.42
N LYS A 154 -14.08 -35.63 -17.79
CA LYS A 154 -13.86 -36.28 -19.11
C LYS A 154 -12.66 -37.24 -19.26
N ALA A 155 -11.69 -37.25 -18.38
CA ALA A 155 -10.47 -38.04 -18.64
C ALA A 155 -10.14 -39.04 -17.55
N PHE A 156 -10.86 -39.05 -16.43
CA PHE A 156 -10.37 -39.76 -15.27
C PHE A 156 -11.48 -40.27 -14.36
N ASP A 157 -11.87 -41.48 -14.56
CA ASP A 157 -12.67 -42.21 -13.56
C ASP A 157 -11.73 -42.76 -12.48
N LEU A 158 -11.52 -41.94 -11.43
CA LEU A 158 -10.71 -42.33 -10.28
C LEU A 158 -11.31 -43.56 -9.57
N THR A 159 -12.63 -43.74 -9.65
CA THR A 159 -13.34 -44.87 -9.12
C THR A 159 -12.92 -46.16 -9.85
N GLU A 160 -12.75 -46.09 -11.17
CA GLU A 160 -12.24 -47.20 -11.96
C GLU A 160 -10.78 -47.51 -11.63
N GLN A 161 -9.95 -46.50 -11.46
CA GLN A 161 -8.54 -46.71 -11.07
C GLN A 161 -8.40 -47.23 -9.63
N LEU A 162 -9.23 -46.77 -8.70
CA LEU A 162 -9.32 -47.31 -7.36
C LEU A 162 -9.76 -48.78 -7.40
N SER A 163 -10.75 -49.11 -8.25
CA SER A 163 -11.22 -50.47 -8.46
C SER A 163 -10.11 -51.34 -9.04
N ASN A 164 -9.39 -50.83 -10.05
CA ASN A 164 -8.26 -51.51 -10.67
C ASN A 164 -7.09 -51.67 -9.70
N PHE A 165 -6.83 -50.67 -8.87
CA PHE A 165 -5.81 -50.76 -7.81
C PHE A 165 -6.18 -51.81 -6.77
N ARG A 166 -7.42 -51.81 -6.31
CA ARG A 166 -7.95 -52.83 -5.38
C ARG A 166 -7.95 -54.24 -5.99
N GLN A 167 -8.19 -54.39 -7.30
CA GLN A 167 -8.12 -55.69 -8.00
C GLN A 167 -6.68 -56.19 -8.17
N LYS A 168 -5.73 -55.35 -8.56
CA LYS A 168 -4.32 -55.72 -8.71
C LYS A 168 -3.71 -56.24 -7.40
N VAL A 169 -4.14 -55.71 -6.29
CA VAL A 169 -3.72 -56.17 -4.95
C VAL A 169 -4.35 -57.52 -4.59
N ARG A 170 -5.47 -57.92 -5.22
CA ARG A 170 -6.15 -59.20 -4.99
C ARG A 170 -5.60 -60.37 -5.81
N THR A 171 -4.88 -60.10 -6.89
CA THR A 171 -4.58 -61.13 -7.90
C THR A 171 -3.12 -61.60 -7.96
N ALA A 172 -2.25 -61.09 -7.12
CA ALA A 172 -0.91 -61.65 -7.01
C ALA A 172 -0.94 -62.93 -6.16
N ASP A 173 -0.97 -64.04 -6.84
CA ASP A 173 -0.70 -65.40 -6.34
C ASP A 173 -1.64 -66.07 -5.34
N GLY A 174 -2.96 -65.94 -5.44
CA GLY A 174 -3.87 -66.86 -4.76
C GLY A 174 -3.78 -67.04 -3.24
N GLU A 175 -2.74 -66.60 -2.62
CA GLU A 175 -2.59 -66.51 -1.18
C GLU A 175 -3.10 -65.16 -0.69
N LYS A 176 -3.93 -65.20 0.35
CA LYS A 176 -4.30 -64.00 1.11
C LYS A 176 -3.04 -63.35 1.69
N VAL A 177 -2.45 -62.42 0.97
CA VAL A 177 -1.38 -61.58 1.53
C VAL A 177 -2.03 -60.65 2.55
N ILE A 178 -2.06 -61.12 3.79
CA ILE A 178 -2.48 -60.33 4.94
C ILE A 178 -1.56 -59.12 5.01
N GLY A 179 -2.13 -57.92 4.87
CA GLY A 179 -1.42 -56.65 5.03
C GLY A 179 -1.06 -55.89 3.76
N SER A 180 -1.29 -56.41 2.56
CA SER A 180 -0.99 -55.72 1.29
C SER A 180 -2.14 -54.85 0.73
N ASN A 181 -3.28 -54.80 1.44
CA ASN A 181 -4.50 -54.14 0.96
C ASN A 181 -4.70 -52.75 1.56
N LEU A 182 -3.65 -52.15 2.10
CA LEU A 182 -3.75 -50.82 2.68
C LEU A 182 -3.77 -49.80 1.57
N ALA A 183 -4.84 -49.03 1.50
CA ALA A 183 -4.98 -47.93 0.55
C ALA A 183 -4.18 -46.70 0.99
N TYR A 184 -2.91 -46.91 1.30
CA TYR A 184 -1.97 -45.81 1.54
C TYR A 184 -1.42 -45.32 0.22
N CYS A 185 -1.48 -43.98 0.07
CA CYS A 185 -0.99 -43.29 -1.09
C CYS A 185 0.04 -42.26 -0.68
N VAL A 186 0.93 -41.92 -1.57
CA VAL A 186 1.83 -40.79 -1.45
C VAL A 186 1.57 -39.84 -2.61
N ILE A 187 1.69 -38.55 -2.38
CA ILE A 187 1.42 -37.54 -3.39
C ILE A 187 2.68 -36.78 -3.73
N GLY A 188 2.82 -36.46 -4.98
CA GLY A 188 3.78 -35.52 -5.51
C GLY A 188 3.11 -34.78 -6.66
N ALA A 189 3.31 -33.51 -6.72
CA ALA A 189 2.82 -32.68 -7.81
C ALA A 189 3.91 -31.76 -8.31
N SER A 190 3.83 -31.43 -9.57
CA SER A 190 4.61 -30.36 -10.16
C SER A 190 3.75 -29.65 -11.19
N CYS A 191 3.90 -28.35 -11.29
CA CYS A 191 3.22 -27.56 -12.30
C CYS A 191 4.21 -26.74 -13.11
N ALA A 192 3.85 -26.50 -14.37
CA ALA A 192 4.53 -25.50 -15.18
C ALA A 192 3.64 -24.26 -15.18
N SER A 193 4.19 -23.13 -14.77
CA SER A 193 3.44 -21.90 -14.65
C SER A 193 4.10 -20.75 -15.39
N ILE A 194 3.30 -19.83 -15.90
CA ILE A 194 3.84 -18.54 -16.33
C ILE A 194 4.02 -17.70 -15.08
N PRO A 195 5.18 -17.07 -14.88
CA PRO A 195 5.49 -16.30 -13.67
C PRO A 195 4.81 -14.92 -13.70
N LEU A 196 3.48 -14.88 -13.72
CA LEU A 196 2.68 -13.66 -13.87
C LEU A 196 2.96 -12.64 -12.76
N ARG A 197 3.11 -13.13 -11.54
CA ARG A 197 3.44 -12.26 -10.41
C ARG A 197 4.79 -11.58 -10.61
N GLU A 198 5.76 -12.34 -11.06
CA GLU A 198 7.12 -11.87 -11.33
C GLU A 198 7.13 -10.88 -12.50
N ILE A 199 6.36 -11.17 -13.56
CA ILE A 199 6.18 -10.26 -14.71
C ILE A 199 5.53 -8.95 -14.25
N ASN A 200 4.44 -9.01 -13.52
CA ASN A 200 3.74 -7.81 -13.02
C ASN A 200 4.64 -7.01 -12.07
N THR A 201 5.39 -7.69 -11.21
CA THR A 201 6.36 -7.04 -10.31
C THR A 201 7.49 -6.38 -11.10
N TYR A 202 7.98 -7.02 -12.15
CA TYR A 202 9.01 -6.46 -13.03
C TYR A 202 8.51 -5.19 -13.72
N LEU A 203 7.37 -5.27 -14.39
CA LEU A 203 6.77 -4.14 -15.10
C LEU A 203 6.53 -2.95 -14.16
N ALA A 204 5.95 -3.20 -12.99
CA ALA A 204 5.69 -2.15 -12.01
C ALA A 204 7.00 -1.55 -11.45
N SER A 205 8.00 -2.37 -11.18
CA SER A 205 9.29 -1.92 -10.64
C SER A 205 10.09 -1.10 -11.64
N GLU A 206 10.11 -1.50 -12.91
CA GLU A 206 10.78 -0.75 -13.96
C GLU A 206 10.05 0.56 -14.30
N LEU A 207 8.71 0.53 -14.35
CA LEU A 207 7.91 1.74 -14.54
C LEU A 207 8.11 2.73 -13.39
N PHE A 208 8.09 2.24 -12.15
CA PHE A 208 8.37 3.08 -10.98
C PHE A 208 9.81 3.62 -11.00
N GLY A 209 10.75 2.82 -11.53
CA GLY A 209 12.13 3.24 -11.76
C GLY A 209 12.26 4.45 -12.70
N CYS A 210 11.32 4.64 -13.63
CA CYS A 210 11.26 5.83 -14.49
C CYS A 210 10.96 7.11 -13.70
N PHE A 211 10.41 6.98 -12.49
CA PHE A 211 10.19 8.09 -11.55
C PHE A 211 11.37 8.29 -10.58
N SER A 212 12.53 7.73 -10.85
CA SER A 212 13.68 7.70 -9.92
C SER A 212 14.17 9.09 -9.48
N ALA A 213 13.99 10.12 -10.30
CA ALA A 213 14.33 11.50 -9.95
C ALA A 213 13.52 12.01 -8.73
N ILE A 214 12.28 11.50 -8.53
CA ILE A 214 11.42 11.85 -7.38
C ILE A 214 12.10 11.53 -6.02
N SER A 215 12.95 10.53 -5.97
CA SER A 215 13.60 10.08 -4.74
C SER A 215 14.95 10.72 -4.46
N SER A 216 15.64 11.20 -5.48
CA SER A 216 17.04 11.61 -5.40
C SER A 216 17.24 13.11 -5.25
N ASN A 217 16.29 13.93 -5.72
CA ASN A 217 16.43 15.37 -5.72
C ASN A 217 16.14 15.96 -4.33
N THR A 218 17.08 16.80 -3.87
CA THR A 218 16.93 17.62 -2.65
C THR A 218 16.73 19.07 -3.04
N PRO A 219 15.80 19.80 -2.38
CA PRO A 219 15.61 21.20 -2.63
C PRO A 219 16.87 22.01 -2.35
N SER A 220 17.20 22.91 -3.24
CA SER A 220 18.22 23.95 -3.04
C SER A 220 17.60 25.17 -2.39
N LEU A 221 18.46 26.10 -1.92
CA LEU A 221 18.00 27.42 -1.44
C LEU A 221 17.18 28.14 -2.53
N ALA A 222 17.61 28.07 -3.79
CA ALA A 222 16.91 28.70 -4.90
C ALA A 222 15.50 28.13 -5.13
N ASP A 223 15.27 26.83 -4.86
CA ASP A 223 13.94 26.22 -4.95
C ASP A 223 13.00 26.74 -3.86
N VAL A 224 13.52 26.90 -2.63
CA VAL A 224 12.76 27.46 -1.50
C VAL A 224 12.43 28.94 -1.75
N GLU A 225 13.40 29.71 -2.25
CA GLU A 225 13.19 31.11 -2.63
C GLU A 225 12.17 31.27 -3.75
N SER A 226 12.25 30.40 -4.76
CA SER A 226 11.27 30.36 -5.86
C SER A 226 9.85 30.06 -5.33
N LEU A 227 9.70 29.07 -4.47
CA LEU A 227 8.42 28.76 -3.83
C LEU A 227 7.89 29.97 -3.05
N ALA A 228 8.74 30.63 -2.27
CA ALA A 228 8.35 31.80 -1.49
C ALA A 228 7.93 32.98 -2.38
N ILE A 229 8.69 33.28 -3.44
CA ILE A 229 8.37 34.35 -4.38
C ILE A 229 7.03 34.08 -5.08
N MET A 230 6.81 32.86 -5.57
CA MET A 230 5.60 32.50 -6.32
C MET A 230 4.35 32.42 -5.44
N SER A 231 4.49 32.09 -4.17
CA SER A 231 3.36 31.86 -3.28
C SER A 231 3.07 33.01 -2.30
N LEU A 232 4.09 33.68 -1.75
CA LEU A 232 3.89 34.67 -0.70
C LEU A 232 3.56 36.07 -1.23
N ALA A 233 4.01 36.40 -2.42
CA ALA A 233 3.88 37.75 -2.95
C ALA A 233 3.23 37.77 -4.35
N ARG A 234 2.35 38.77 -4.57
CA ARG A 234 1.70 38.92 -5.89
C ARG A 234 2.66 39.53 -6.93
N ASP A 235 3.54 40.42 -6.52
CA ASP A 235 4.37 41.23 -7.42
C ASP A 235 5.87 41.14 -7.10
N ALA A 236 6.31 40.26 -6.20
CA ALA A 236 7.72 40.13 -5.84
C ALA A 236 8.50 39.47 -6.99
N ARG A 237 9.68 40.01 -7.25
CA ARG A 237 10.66 39.47 -8.19
C ARG A 237 11.89 38.89 -7.47
N SER A 238 12.00 39.17 -6.19
CA SER A 238 13.09 38.70 -5.32
C SER A 238 12.58 38.46 -3.90
N ILE A 239 13.35 37.75 -3.10
CA ILE A 239 13.04 37.51 -1.67
C ILE A 239 12.87 38.82 -0.91
N THR A 240 13.71 39.83 -1.22
CA THR A 240 13.66 41.15 -0.57
C THR A 240 12.37 41.91 -0.88
N ASP A 241 11.69 41.60 -1.97
CA ASP A 241 10.41 42.23 -2.35
C ASP A 241 9.21 41.65 -1.62
N ILE A 242 9.32 40.42 -1.11
CA ILE A 242 8.19 39.69 -0.49
C ILE A 242 7.61 40.50 0.66
N TYR A 243 8.45 41.00 1.56
CA TYR A 243 8.01 41.76 2.72
C TYR A 243 7.17 42.97 2.31
N ASN A 244 7.70 43.79 1.40
CA ASN A 244 7.00 44.98 0.94
C ASN A 244 5.69 44.65 0.18
N SER A 245 5.64 43.54 -0.53
CA SER A 245 4.44 43.08 -1.21
C SER A 245 3.35 42.64 -0.22
N LEU A 246 3.70 41.87 0.83
CA LEU A 246 2.79 41.49 1.91
C LEU A 246 2.24 42.69 2.68
N PHE A 247 3.12 43.64 3.01
CA PHE A 247 2.72 44.85 3.68
C PHE A 247 1.76 45.68 2.84
N ARG A 248 2.02 45.84 1.54
CA ARG A 248 1.11 46.50 0.60
C ARG A 248 -0.22 45.78 0.46
N GLU A 249 -0.20 44.44 0.43
CA GLU A 249 -1.44 43.63 0.30
C GLU A 249 -2.35 43.83 1.52
N ILE A 250 -1.82 43.92 2.74
CA ILE A 250 -2.60 44.23 3.93
C ILE A 250 -3.15 45.68 3.85
N ARG A 251 -2.36 46.62 3.34
CA ARG A 251 -2.76 48.01 3.17
C ARG A 251 -3.63 48.32 1.96
N GLU A 252 -3.90 47.33 1.10
CA GLU A 252 -4.66 47.54 -0.13
C GLU A 252 -6.02 48.21 0.18
N GLY A 253 -6.29 49.35 -0.44
CA GLY A 253 -7.49 50.16 -0.20
C GLY A 253 -7.51 50.95 1.11
N ALA A 254 -6.41 50.94 1.88
CA ALA A 254 -6.22 51.73 3.10
C ALA A 254 -5.15 52.79 2.91
N GLY A 255 -5.09 53.47 1.77
CA GLY A 255 -4.04 54.40 1.36
C GLY A 255 -3.59 55.42 2.43
N ASP A 256 -2.47 56.10 2.18
CA ASP A 256 -1.86 57.07 3.13
C ASP A 256 -2.56 58.42 3.18
N ASP A 257 -3.39 58.71 2.16
CA ASP A 257 -4.05 59.98 2.03
C ASP A 257 -5.20 60.11 3.04
N TYR A 258 -5.10 61.13 3.86
CA TYR A 258 -6.17 61.55 4.74
C TYR A 258 -6.84 62.78 4.14
N ALA A 259 -8.17 62.74 4.10
CA ALA A 259 -8.92 63.90 3.69
C ALA A 259 -8.75 65.01 4.76
N PRO A 260 -8.40 66.25 4.35
CA PRO A 260 -8.24 67.34 5.28
C PRO A 260 -9.55 67.66 6.01
N TYR A 261 -9.46 68.21 7.19
CA TYR A 261 -10.62 68.67 7.91
C TYR A 261 -11.22 69.90 7.17
N THR A 262 -12.52 69.99 7.07
CA THR A 262 -13.18 70.94 6.17
C THR A 262 -13.44 72.30 6.82
N ASP A 263 -13.50 72.34 8.17
CA ASP A 263 -13.78 73.58 8.90
C ASP A 263 -12.46 74.33 9.19
N ASP A 264 -12.57 75.68 9.18
CA ASP A 264 -11.40 76.55 9.40
C ASP A 264 -11.01 76.61 10.90
N TRP A 265 -9.85 77.21 11.16
CA TRP A 265 -9.32 77.36 12.52
C TRP A 265 -10.26 78.16 13.44
N LYS A 266 -11.16 79.03 12.91
CA LYS A 266 -12.13 79.82 13.68
C LYS A 266 -13.18 78.94 14.27
N PHE A 267 -13.68 77.96 13.49
CA PHE A 267 -14.64 76.98 13.99
C PHE A 267 -14.04 76.14 15.12
N VAL A 268 -12.85 75.61 14.93
CA VAL A 268 -12.14 74.82 15.97
C VAL A 268 -11.83 75.68 17.21
N ARG A 269 -11.55 76.95 17.03
CA ARG A 269 -11.38 77.89 18.14
C ARG A 269 -12.66 78.04 18.97
N ASP A 270 -13.78 78.18 18.34
CA ASP A 270 -15.04 78.51 18.97
C ASP A 270 -15.77 77.29 19.53
N TYR A 271 -15.68 76.15 18.87
CA TYR A 271 -16.39 74.89 19.21
C TYR A 271 -15.45 73.79 19.78
N GLY A 272 -14.13 73.97 19.75
CA GLY A 272 -13.17 73.03 20.25
C GLY A 272 -12.66 72.08 19.18
N ASN A 273 -11.62 71.26 19.55
CA ASN A 273 -10.87 70.42 18.64
C ASN A 273 -11.38 68.96 18.55
N SER A 274 -12.47 68.59 19.27
CA SER A 274 -12.96 67.23 19.35
C SER A 274 -13.43 66.66 17.99
N GLU A 275 -14.06 67.52 17.16
CA GLU A 275 -14.55 67.07 15.83
C GLU A 275 -13.41 66.82 14.86
N MET A 276 -12.36 67.65 14.83
CA MET A 276 -11.19 67.43 14.02
C MET A 276 -10.44 66.16 14.44
N ILE A 277 -10.27 65.90 15.72
CA ILE A 277 -9.66 64.68 16.23
C ILE A 277 -10.51 63.47 15.80
N THR A 278 -11.83 63.55 15.97
CA THR A 278 -12.75 62.49 15.58
C THR A 278 -12.70 62.23 14.07
N HIS A 279 -12.60 63.27 13.23
CA HIS A 279 -12.45 63.17 11.78
C HIS A 279 -11.24 62.29 11.38
N TYR A 280 -10.04 62.58 11.90
CA TYR A 280 -8.82 61.82 11.59
C TYR A 280 -8.85 60.40 12.19
N THR A 281 -9.33 60.28 13.44
CA THR A 281 -9.44 58.96 14.11
C THR A 281 -10.43 58.05 13.39
N ASN A 282 -11.55 58.56 12.87
CA ASN A 282 -12.53 57.79 12.08
C ASN A 282 -11.93 57.34 10.74
N GLN A 283 -11.13 58.18 10.08
CA GLN A 283 -10.44 57.78 8.85
C GLN A 283 -9.44 56.64 9.13
N THR A 284 -8.65 56.77 10.22
CA THR A 284 -7.76 55.70 10.68
C THR A 284 -8.52 54.41 10.97
N ALA A 285 -9.63 54.50 11.71
CA ALA A 285 -10.47 53.33 12.00
C ALA A 285 -11.02 52.63 10.73
N ALA A 286 -11.50 53.42 9.76
CA ALA A 286 -11.99 52.91 8.49
C ALA A 286 -10.86 52.19 7.69
N LYS A 287 -9.66 52.77 7.67
CA LYS A 287 -8.50 52.15 7.03
C LYS A 287 -8.05 50.88 7.75
N LEU A 288 -8.07 50.86 9.09
CA LEU A 288 -7.76 49.67 9.90
C LEU A 288 -8.78 48.53 9.68
N ASN A 289 -10.06 48.85 9.51
CA ASN A 289 -11.08 47.86 9.21
C ASN A 289 -10.83 47.16 7.85
N ARG A 290 -10.37 47.94 6.86
CA ARG A 290 -9.97 47.36 5.56
C ARG A 290 -8.74 46.46 5.71
N ALA A 291 -7.69 46.93 6.40
CA ALA A 291 -6.51 46.13 6.67
C ALA A 291 -6.81 44.85 7.46
N GLU A 292 -7.78 44.90 8.38
CA GLU A 292 -8.28 43.72 9.09
C GLU A 292 -8.96 42.72 8.17
N ALA A 293 -9.83 43.19 7.27
CA ALA A 293 -10.48 42.34 6.28
C ALA A 293 -9.45 41.66 5.34
N ASN A 294 -8.44 42.42 4.89
CA ASN A 294 -7.37 41.90 4.04
C ASN A 294 -6.53 40.83 4.80
N SER A 295 -6.14 41.12 6.05
CA SER A 295 -5.38 40.16 6.87
C SER A 295 -6.14 38.86 7.11
N LYS A 296 -7.46 38.94 7.36
CA LYS A 296 -8.32 37.76 7.48
C LYS A 296 -8.41 36.96 6.18
N SER A 297 -8.50 37.63 5.04
CA SER A 297 -8.51 36.97 3.72
C SER A 297 -7.19 36.20 3.48
N MET A 298 -6.06 36.74 3.95
CA MET A 298 -4.76 36.09 3.80
C MET A 298 -4.56 34.85 4.69
N THR A 299 -5.28 34.77 5.81
CA THR A 299 -5.13 33.66 6.79
C THR A 299 -6.22 32.61 6.71
N THR A 300 -7.34 32.86 6.00
CA THR A 300 -8.46 31.92 5.92
C THR A 300 -8.08 30.71 5.07
N SER A 301 -7.88 29.56 5.71
CA SER A 301 -7.38 28.33 5.08
C SER A 301 -8.27 27.78 3.95
N SER A 302 -9.58 28.05 3.98
CA SER A 302 -10.51 27.66 2.90
C SER A 302 -10.47 28.55 1.66
N ASN A 303 -9.67 29.62 1.69
CA ASN A 303 -9.57 30.59 0.60
C ASN A 303 -8.32 30.30 -0.24
N GLN A 304 -8.48 29.96 -1.51
CA GLN A 304 -7.36 29.78 -2.46
C GLN A 304 -6.45 31.02 -2.61
N LYS A 305 -6.99 32.20 -2.28
CA LYS A 305 -6.23 33.47 -2.28
C LYS A 305 -5.41 33.67 -0.99
N SER A 306 -5.62 32.85 0.03
CA SER A 306 -4.82 32.88 1.25
C SER A 306 -3.37 32.47 1.00
N LEU A 307 -2.45 32.82 1.89
CA LEU A 307 -1.04 32.42 1.79
C LEU A 307 -0.91 30.90 1.73
N LEU A 308 -1.63 30.19 2.58
CA LEU A 308 -1.65 28.72 2.57
C LEU A 308 -2.16 28.18 1.24
N GLY A 309 -3.29 28.70 0.73
CA GLY A 309 -3.86 28.24 -0.55
C GLY A 309 -2.91 28.45 -1.75
N ARG A 310 -2.17 29.55 -1.75
CA ARG A 310 -1.15 29.81 -2.79
C ARG A 310 0.00 28.81 -2.70
N VAL A 311 0.51 28.54 -1.49
CA VAL A 311 1.56 27.52 -1.28
C VAL A 311 1.08 26.15 -1.69
N GLN A 312 -0.13 25.75 -1.28
CA GLN A 312 -0.71 24.46 -1.65
C GLN A 312 -0.86 24.29 -3.18
N THR A 313 -1.19 25.36 -3.89
CA THR A 313 -1.25 25.34 -5.36
C THR A 313 0.12 25.04 -5.95
N GLN A 314 1.17 25.71 -5.49
CA GLN A 314 2.54 25.47 -5.96
C GLN A 314 3.05 24.08 -5.57
N LEU A 315 2.73 23.61 -4.36
CA LEU A 315 3.10 22.28 -3.93
C LEU A 315 2.36 21.18 -4.74
N ALA A 316 1.10 21.41 -5.14
CA ALA A 316 0.37 20.49 -6.00
C ALA A 316 1.04 20.30 -7.38
N ASP A 317 1.61 21.35 -7.94
CA ASP A 317 2.39 21.28 -9.18
C ASP A 317 3.70 20.51 -8.95
N ILE A 318 4.37 20.73 -7.82
CA ILE A 318 5.60 20.01 -7.44
C ILE A 318 5.34 18.52 -7.22
N LEU A 319 4.21 18.13 -6.62
CA LEU A 319 3.84 16.72 -6.43
C LEU A 319 3.76 15.94 -7.74
N ARG A 320 3.39 16.60 -8.84
CA ARG A 320 3.23 16.01 -10.17
C ARG A 320 4.45 16.18 -11.08
N ASP A 321 5.47 16.84 -10.61
CA ASP A 321 6.71 17.03 -11.35
C ASP A 321 7.58 15.77 -11.27
N ILE A 322 7.89 15.19 -12.43
CA ILE A 322 8.69 13.96 -12.56
C ILE A 322 10.10 14.07 -11.95
N SER A 323 10.59 15.30 -11.78
CA SER A 323 11.91 15.57 -11.19
C SER A 323 11.88 15.92 -9.71
N ARG A 324 10.70 16.13 -9.12
CA ARG A 324 10.53 16.66 -7.76
C ARG A 324 9.70 15.73 -6.86
N GLY A 325 8.39 15.71 -7.02
CA GLY A 325 7.49 14.80 -6.31
C GLY A 325 7.31 15.02 -4.81
N PRO A 326 6.68 14.06 -4.11
CA PRO A 326 6.23 14.22 -2.71
C PRO A 326 7.35 14.45 -1.70
N ILE A 327 8.48 13.77 -1.83
CA ILE A 327 9.62 13.89 -0.90
C ILE A 327 10.22 15.29 -1.01
N PHE A 328 10.36 15.79 -2.23
CA PHE A 328 10.85 17.14 -2.48
C PHE A 328 9.90 18.21 -1.91
N ALA A 329 8.58 18.05 -2.14
CA ALA A 329 7.56 18.94 -1.58
C ALA A 329 7.60 18.98 -0.05
N TYR A 330 7.73 17.82 0.61
CA TYR A 330 7.89 17.73 2.06
C TYR A 330 9.13 18.48 2.55
N ARG A 331 10.27 18.28 1.88
CA ARG A 331 11.53 18.92 2.27
C ARG A 331 11.51 20.44 2.13
N LEU A 332 10.81 20.98 1.13
CA LEU A 332 10.65 22.45 0.97
C LEU A 332 10.01 23.14 2.17
N ILE A 333 9.11 22.44 2.89
CA ILE A 333 8.31 23.02 3.98
C ILE A 333 8.65 22.43 5.36
N SER A 334 9.56 21.45 5.43
CA SER A 334 9.91 20.74 6.66
C SER A 334 10.97 21.50 7.45
N ALA A 335 10.73 21.71 8.74
CA ALA A 335 11.72 22.28 9.66
C ALA A 335 12.97 21.39 9.86
N ALA A 336 12.94 20.13 9.42
CA ALA A 336 14.09 19.24 9.51
C ALA A 336 15.19 19.56 8.48
N GLU A 337 14.85 20.29 7.42
CA GLU A 337 15.79 20.67 6.36
C GLU A 337 16.47 22.00 6.66
N SER A 338 17.72 22.13 6.26
CA SER A 338 18.51 23.36 6.47
C SER A 338 17.95 24.57 5.70
N HIS A 339 17.38 24.32 4.52
CA HIS A 339 16.74 25.32 3.69
C HIS A 339 15.27 24.95 3.50
N ASN A 340 14.36 25.73 4.07
CA ASN A 340 12.93 25.47 4.04
C ASN A 340 12.12 26.78 4.09
N LEU A 341 10.86 26.71 3.74
CA LEU A 341 9.95 27.86 3.73
C LEU A 341 9.79 28.53 5.11
N LEU A 342 9.88 27.74 6.20
CA LEU A 342 9.75 28.28 7.56
C LEU A 342 10.89 29.24 7.89
N ASN A 343 12.12 28.99 7.41
CA ASN A 343 13.25 29.90 7.61
C ASN A 343 13.00 31.25 6.94
N ILE A 344 12.36 31.26 5.76
CA ILE A 344 11.99 32.51 5.09
C ILE A 344 10.91 33.25 5.89
N ILE A 345 9.90 32.54 6.39
CA ILE A 345 8.84 33.13 7.22
C ILE A 345 9.43 33.72 8.51
N ASP A 346 10.37 33.02 9.15
CA ASP A 346 11.04 33.48 10.35
C ASP A 346 11.86 34.75 10.08
N GLY A 347 12.57 34.83 8.94
CA GLY A 347 13.25 36.05 8.50
C GLY A 347 12.29 37.21 8.25
N LEU A 348 11.12 36.97 7.66
CA LEU A 348 10.08 37.99 7.48
C LEU A 348 9.53 38.50 8.81
N LEU A 349 9.38 37.62 9.81
CA LEU A 349 8.96 37.99 11.17
C LEU A 349 10.00 38.86 11.88
N GLU A 350 11.28 38.53 11.72
CA GLU A 350 12.39 39.36 12.27
C GLU A 350 12.43 40.75 11.62
N GLU A 351 12.30 40.80 10.29
CA GLU A 351 12.21 42.06 9.56
C GLU A 351 11.00 42.88 10.01
N ASN A 352 9.83 42.25 10.14
CA ASN A 352 8.62 42.90 10.62
C ASN A 352 8.80 43.50 12.03
N THR A 353 9.42 42.74 12.93
CA THR A 353 9.70 43.20 14.29
C THR A 353 10.65 44.42 14.29
N SER A 354 11.67 44.42 13.45
CA SER A 354 12.59 45.53 13.30
C SER A 354 11.89 46.80 12.80
N ARG A 355 11.05 46.65 11.76
CA ARG A 355 10.29 47.76 11.17
C ARG A 355 9.21 48.29 12.12
N TRP A 356 8.54 47.40 12.85
CA TRP A 356 7.58 47.78 13.88
C TRP A 356 8.25 48.64 14.98
N ASN A 357 9.44 48.24 15.46
CA ASN A 357 10.19 49.00 16.46
C ASN A 357 10.59 50.39 15.95
N GLN A 358 10.99 50.50 14.68
CA GLN A 358 11.30 51.79 14.05
C GLN A 358 10.05 52.68 13.96
N GLU A 359 8.93 52.12 13.56
CA GLU A 359 7.65 52.80 13.42
C GLU A 359 7.10 53.22 14.79
N ALA A 360 7.23 52.39 15.81
CA ALA A 360 6.85 52.73 17.19
C ALA A 360 7.61 53.96 17.71
N ALA A 361 8.92 54.00 17.45
CA ALA A 361 9.74 55.17 17.82
C ALA A 361 9.33 56.44 17.06
N GLN A 362 8.96 56.32 15.78
CA GLN A 362 8.43 57.45 15.00
C GLN A 362 7.04 57.86 15.50
N THR A 363 6.18 56.92 15.84
CA THR A 363 4.86 57.20 16.40
C THR A 363 4.95 57.96 17.72
N ASP A 364 5.88 57.56 18.61
CA ASP A 364 6.16 58.27 19.86
C ASP A 364 6.64 59.70 19.62
N LEU A 365 7.53 59.91 18.64
CA LEU A 365 7.99 61.24 18.26
C LEU A 365 6.82 62.09 17.74
N ARG A 366 6.03 61.59 16.84
CA ARG A 366 4.87 62.30 16.28
C ARG A 366 3.76 62.54 17.30
N SER A 367 3.60 61.67 18.29
CA SER A 367 2.73 61.93 19.44
C SER A 367 3.16 63.18 20.23
N ARG A 368 4.47 63.30 20.48
CA ARG A 368 5.01 64.48 21.18
C ARG A 368 4.88 65.77 20.34
N ASP A 369 5.18 65.68 19.02
CA ASP A 369 5.01 66.80 18.10
C ASP A 369 3.54 67.26 18.06
N TYR A 370 2.62 66.31 17.98
CA TYR A 370 1.18 66.54 18.01
C TYR A 370 0.73 67.18 19.33
N GLU A 371 1.15 66.64 20.48
CA GLU A 371 0.80 67.21 21.78
C GLU A 371 1.37 68.62 21.97
N GLY A 372 2.61 68.87 21.50
CA GLY A 372 3.24 70.19 21.51
C GLY A 372 2.47 71.19 20.65
N ALA A 373 2.13 70.84 19.42
CA ALA A 373 1.36 71.69 18.52
C ALA A 373 -0.06 71.97 19.05
N LYS A 374 -0.69 70.94 19.66
CA LYS A 374 -1.99 71.09 20.36
C LYS A 374 -1.90 72.07 21.50
N ALA A 375 -0.89 71.96 22.36
CA ALA A 375 -0.69 72.88 23.50
C ALA A 375 -0.46 74.27 23.01
N ASP A 376 0.33 74.51 21.94
CA ASP A 376 0.56 75.80 21.34
C ASP A 376 -0.71 76.44 20.79
N PHE A 377 -1.59 75.60 20.13
CA PHE A 377 -2.88 76.09 19.66
C PHE A 377 -3.85 76.39 20.81
N ASP A 378 -3.89 75.59 21.86
CA ASP A 378 -4.78 75.77 23.02
C ASP A 378 -4.34 76.95 23.89
N ASN A 379 -3.04 77.23 23.92
CA ASN A 379 -2.49 78.38 24.69
C ASN A 379 -2.66 79.71 23.99
N ARG A 380 -3.14 79.83 22.76
CA ARG A 380 -3.37 81.08 22.00
C ARG A 380 -4.23 82.08 22.74
N ARG A 381 -5.15 81.71 23.58
CA ARG A 381 -6.00 82.62 24.38
C ARG A 381 -5.22 83.47 25.37
N ARG A 382 -3.98 83.15 25.71
CA ARG A 382 -3.19 83.86 26.67
C ARG A 382 -2.24 84.90 26.04
N ARG A 383 -2.06 84.88 24.69
CA ARG A 383 -1.15 85.82 23.97
C ARG A 383 -1.92 86.53 22.86
N SER A 384 -2.71 87.54 23.25
CA SER A 384 -3.41 88.43 22.33
C SER A 384 -2.40 89.41 21.75
N PHE A 385 -2.08 89.38 20.46
CA PHE A 385 -1.56 90.44 19.62
C PHE A 385 -0.66 90.02 18.44
N MET A 386 -0.66 88.75 17.98
CA MET A 386 -0.01 88.43 16.71
C MET A 386 -0.85 87.37 15.94
N ASP A 387 -1.10 87.68 14.68
CA ASP A 387 -1.85 86.96 13.66
C ASP A 387 -1.12 85.70 13.21
N ASN A 388 -1.13 84.66 14.03
CA ASN A 388 -0.45 83.38 13.74
C ASN A 388 -1.32 82.14 14.13
N ASP A 389 -2.61 82.37 14.38
CA ASP A 389 -3.50 81.29 14.84
C ASP A 389 -3.82 80.28 13.73
N GLU A 390 -3.90 80.78 12.49
CA GLU A 390 -4.05 79.90 11.32
C GLU A 390 -2.85 78.97 11.11
N LYS A 391 -1.63 79.49 11.26
CA LYS A 391 -0.39 78.71 11.17
C LYS A 391 -0.36 77.61 12.27
N ARG A 392 -0.71 77.98 13.52
CA ARG A 392 -0.72 77.05 14.66
C ARG A 392 -1.76 75.99 14.48
N PHE A 393 -2.93 76.32 13.88
CA PHE A 393 -3.92 75.36 13.53
C PHE A 393 -3.42 74.39 12.45
N ASN A 394 -2.84 74.91 11.38
CA ASN A 394 -2.29 74.10 10.30
C ASN A 394 -1.16 73.18 10.80
N ASP A 395 -0.28 73.67 11.70
CA ASP A 395 0.75 72.84 12.32
C ASP A 395 0.15 71.74 13.20
N TYR A 396 -0.91 72.06 13.96
CA TYR A 396 -1.62 71.11 14.80
C TYR A 396 -2.37 70.03 13.96
N GLU A 397 -3.08 70.43 12.95
CA GLU A 397 -3.71 69.51 12.01
C GLU A 397 -2.69 68.59 11.31
N TYR A 398 -1.61 69.18 10.84
CA TYR A 398 -0.53 68.43 10.17
C TYR A 398 0.09 67.36 11.08
N TYR A 399 0.43 67.70 12.31
CA TYR A 399 1.03 66.75 13.24
C TYR A 399 0.00 65.70 13.73
N LEU A 400 -1.26 66.06 13.87
CA LEU A 400 -2.31 65.10 14.15
C LEU A 400 -2.46 64.07 13.01
N MET A 401 -2.48 64.53 11.77
CA MET A 401 -2.53 63.69 10.59
C MET A 401 -1.31 62.76 10.54
N LEU A 402 -0.11 63.27 10.73
CA LEU A 402 1.11 62.46 10.75
C LEU A 402 1.08 61.43 11.88
N PHE A 403 0.65 61.79 13.08
CA PHE A 403 0.50 60.84 14.18
C PHE A 403 -0.47 59.72 13.84
N GLU A 404 -1.63 60.03 13.28
CA GLU A 404 -2.61 59.01 12.86
C GLU A 404 -2.10 58.14 11.69
N GLN A 405 -1.29 58.67 10.77
CA GLN A 405 -0.59 57.91 9.73
C GLN A 405 0.38 56.90 10.31
N HIS A 406 1.25 57.31 11.22
CA HIS A 406 2.23 56.42 11.88
C HIS A 406 1.53 55.38 12.74
N LYS A 407 0.47 55.76 13.46
CA LYS A 407 -0.39 54.85 14.22
C LYS A 407 -1.08 53.79 13.32
N LEU A 408 -1.54 54.20 12.14
CA LEU A 408 -2.06 53.26 11.12
C LEU A 408 -0.97 52.28 10.70
N SER A 409 0.21 52.76 10.36
CA SER A 409 1.35 51.94 9.93
C SER A 409 1.76 50.93 11.01
N MET A 410 1.87 51.37 12.27
CA MET A 410 2.18 50.50 13.40
C MET A 410 1.15 49.35 13.54
N ASN A 411 -0.13 49.65 13.46
CA ASN A 411 -1.19 48.64 13.50
C ASN A 411 -1.16 47.67 12.29
N VAL A 412 -0.74 48.15 11.13
CA VAL A 412 -0.54 47.28 9.95
C VAL A 412 0.60 46.29 10.17
N TYR A 413 1.72 46.74 10.79
CA TYR A 413 2.79 45.81 11.18
C TYR A 413 2.35 44.76 12.18
N GLU A 414 1.49 45.12 13.16
CA GLU A 414 0.92 44.17 14.10
C GLU A 414 0.01 43.13 13.40
N LYS A 415 -0.75 43.56 12.38
CA LYS A 415 -1.56 42.66 11.59
C LYS A 415 -0.70 41.72 10.74
N LEU A 416 0.38 42.25 10.16
CA LEU A 416 1.33 41.43 9.39
C LEU A 416 2.00 40.37 10.28
N ASP A 417 2.38 40.73 11.51
CA ASP A 417 2.93 39.79 12.48
C ASP A 417 1.96 38.64 12.74
N LYS A 418 0.68 38.94 12.97
CA LYS A 418 -0.36 37.92 13.19
C LYS A 418 -0.56 37.04 11.95
N VAL A 419 -0.57 37.62 10.75
CA VAL A 419 -0.69 36.89 9.49
C VAL A 419 0.48 35.91 9.31
N LEU A 420 1.70 36.37 9.51
CA LEU A 420 2.91 35.55 9.35
C LEU A 420 2.98 34.42 10.39
N ARG A 421 2.62 34.69 11.65
CA ARG A 421 2.58 33.65 12.70
C ARG A 421 1.51 32.60 12.42
N GLU A 422 0.32 33.01 12.03
CA GLU A 422 -0.76 32.08 11.69
C GLU A 422 -0.38 31.25 10.45
N PHE A 423 0.18 31.89 9.44
CA PHE A 423 0.67 31.19 8.25
C PHE A 423 1.78 30.18 8.58
N ARG A 424 2.77 30.58 9.41
CA ARG A 424 3.80 29.68 9.90
C ARG A 424 3.21 28.44 10.58
N LYS A 425 2.24 28.64 11.46
CA LYS A 425 1.51 27.55 12.12
C LYS A 425 0.83 26.65 11.12
N GLN A 426 0.11 27.19 10.15
CA GLN A 426 -0.58 26.42 9.11
C GLN A 426 0.40 25.58 8.29
N ILE A 427 1.59 26.09 7.94
CA ILE A 427 2.62 25.29 7.26
C ILE A 427 3.12 24.13 8.14
N VAL A 428 3.35 24.37 9.43
CA VAL A 428 3.73 23.30 10.37
C VAL A 428 2.63 22.24 10.45
N ASP A 429 1.38 22.66 10.57
CA ASP A 429 0.23 21.75 10.70
C ASP A 429 0.04 20.87 9.45
N ILE A 430 0.09 21.44 8.23
CA ILE A 430 -0.02 20.65 7.00
C ILE A 430 1.20 19.75 6.78
N THR A 431 2.40 20.20 7.19
CA THR A 431 3.60 19.37 7.12
C THR A 431 3.44 18.12 7.99
N ALA A 432 3.00 18.30 9.25
CA ALA A 432 2.83 17.22 10.20
C ALA A 432 1.64 16.30 9.89
N SER A 433 0.54 16.85 9.39
CA SER A 433 -0.69 16.06 9.15
C SER A 433 -0.68 15.33 7.79
N TYR A 434 -0.07 15.91 6.77
CA TYR A 434 -0.18 15.45 5.39
C TYR A 434 1.16 15.11 4.74
N TYR A 435 2.05 16.10 4.54
CA TYR A 435 3.24 15.92 3.70
C TYR A 435 4.25 14.92 4.26
N ILE A 436 4.41 14.82 5.57
CA ILE A 436 5.28 13.81 6.19
C ILE A 436 4.78 12.38 5.92
N LYS A 437 3.47 12.18 5.94
CA LYS A 437 2.86 10.87 5.68
C LYS A 437 3.02 10.50 4.21
N LEU A 438 2.74 11.42 3.31
CA LEU A 438 2.89 11.23 1.87
C LEU A 438 4.36 10.94 1.50
N SER A 439 5.31 11.64 2.12
CA SER A 439 6.75 11.38 1.96
C SER A 439 7.12 9.96 2.41
N ARG A 440 6.64 9.50 3.56
CA ARG A 440 6.88 8.14 4.07
C ARG A 440 6.31 7.07 3.14
N VAL A 441 5.11 7.26 2.64
CA VAL A 441 4.51 6.35 1.65
C VAL A 441 5.39 6.24 0.41
N MET A 442 5.88 7.35 -0.09
CA MET A 442 6.79 7.36 -1.26
C MET A 442 8.11 6.67 -0.95
N GLU A 443 8.71 6.89 0.21
CA GLU A 443 9.94 6.19 0.64
C GLU A 443 9.72 4.68 0.74
N THR A 444 8.59 4.25 1.31
CA THR A 444 8.20 2.83 1.37
C THR A 444 8.07 2.21 -0.03
N LEU A 445 7.39 2.89 -0.95
CA LEU A 445 7.25 2.42 -2.34
C LEU A 445 8.60 2.32 -3.05
N ILE A 446 9.46 3.34 -2.90
CA ILE A 446 10.82 3.35 -3.47
C ILE A 446 11.62 2.14 -2.98
N ASN A 447 11.62 1.90 -1.67
CA ASN A 447 12.35 0.78 -1.08
C ASN A 447 11.78 -0.57 -1.55
N SER A 448 10.44 -0.73 -1.49
CA SER A 448 9.78 -1.96 -1.92
C SER A 448 10.01 -2.29 -3.40
N PHE A 449 9.91 -1.33 -4.29
CA PHE A 449 10.16 -1.57 -5.72
C PHE A 449 11.64 -1.80 -6.04
N LYS A 450 12.54 -1.15 -5.31
CA LYS A 450 13.98 -1.42 -5.41
C LYS A 450 14.31 -2.85 -4.95
N GLU A 451 13.81 -3.26 -3.79
CA GLU A 451 13.98 -4.62 -3.27
C GLU A 451 13.39 -5.67 -4.23
N ASN A 452 12.22 -5.42 -4.79
CA ASN A 452 11.60 -6.29 -5.78
C ASN A 452 12.48 -6.43 -7.04
N ARG A 453 13.05 -5.33 -7.53
CA ARG A 453 13.94 -5.35 -8.69
C ARG A 453 15.24 -6.12 -8.40
N ASP A 454 15.83 -5.89 -7.25
CA ASP A 454 17.06 -6.60 -6.83
C ASP A 454 16.80 -8.10 -6.64
N ALA A 455 15.63 -8.46 -6.09
CA ALA A 455 15.22 -9.84 -5.93
C ALA A 455 14.98 -10.55 -7.28
N LEU A 456 14.34 -9.87 -8.24
CA LEU A 456 14.13 -10.38 -9.60
C LEU A 456 15.46 -10.55 -10.34
N ALA A 457 16.37 -9.59 -10.21
CA ALA A 457 17.69 -9.64 -10.84
C ALA A 457 18.56 -10.81 -10.30
N SER A 458 18.38 -11.18 -9.03
CA SER A 458 19.09 -12.29 -8.39
C SER A 458 18.42 -13.65 -8.60
N GLU A 459 17.32 -13.74 -9.35
CA GLU A 459 16.49 -14.94 -9.55
C GLU A 459 15.96 -15.58 -8.24
N LYS A 460 16.17 -14.95 -7.09
CA LYS A 460 15.79 -15.48 -5.77
C LYS A 460 14.28 -15.69 -5.64
N ILE A 461 13.47 -14.84 -6.28
CA ILE A 461 12.00 -14.98 -6.26
C ILE A 461 11.56 -16.24 -7.01
N MET A 462 12.25 -16.59 -8.10
CA MET A 462 11.93 -17.76 -8.92
C MET A 462 12.24 -19.07 -8.22
N THR A 463 13.30 -19.11 -7.41
CA THR A 463 13.75 -20.31 -6.67
C THR A 463 12.99 -20.50 -5.35
N ALA A 464 12.40 -19.46 -4.77
CA ALA A 464 11.74 -19.53 -3.46
C ALA A 464 10.40 -20.25 -3.46
N LYS A 465 9.77 -20.48 -4.62
CA LYS A 465 8.45 -21.16 -4.73
C LYS A 465 8.49 -22.68 -4.63
N GLY A 466 9.64 -23.25 -4.38
CA GLY A 466 9.79 -24.70 -4.22
C GLY A 466 9.92 -25.46 -5.54
N ALA A 467 10.42 -26.70 -5.45
CA ALA A 467 10.76 -27.51 -6.60
C ALA A 467 9.58 -28.06 -7.42
N PHE A 468 8.34 -27.86 -6.96
CA PHE A 468 7.14 -28.36 -7.64
C PHE A 468 6.58 -27.41 -8.70
N SER A 469 6.80 -26.10 -8.58
CA SER A 469 6.38 -25.12 -9.59
C SER A 469 7.58 -24.68 -10.44
N ILE A 470 7.50 -24.93 -11.73
CA ILE A 470 8.57 -24.64 -12.69
C ILE A 470 8.08 -23.52 -13.60
N PRO A 471 8.76 -22.37 -13.63
CA PRO A 471 8.38 -21.30 -14.54
C PRO A 471 8.64 -21.74 -15.99
N MET A 472 7.62 -21.61 -16.84
CA MET A 472 7.73 -21.93 -18.28
C MET A 472 8.64 -20.93 -19.02
N MET A 473 8.86 -19.77 -18.44
CA MET A 473 9.74 -18.71 -18.94
C MET A 473 10.33 -17.92 -17.78
N THR A 474 11.50 -17.35 -17.99
CA THR A 474 12.17 -16.49 -17.02
C THR A 474 11.98 -15.02 -17.37
N ILE A 475 12.17 -14.13 -16.39
CA ILE A 475 12.17 -12.68 -16.67
C ILE A 475 13.28 -12.32 -17.65
N ALA A 476 14.43 -13.01 -17.60
CA ALA A 476 15.54 -12.78 -18.53
C ALA A 476 15.14 -13.04 -19.99
N GLU A 477 14.38 -14.12 -20.24
CA GLU A 477 13.85 -14.42 -21.59
C GLU A 477 12.80 -13.40 -22.05
N LEU A 478 12.02 -12.82 -21.14
CA LEU A 478 10.97 -11.86 -21.42
C LEU A 478 11.45 -10.40 -21.39
N LYS A 479 12.67 -10.14 -20.92
CA LYS A 479 13.16 -8.78 -20.67
C LYS A 479 12.97 -7.85 -21.86
N LYS A 480 13.41 -8.25 -23.04
CA LYS A 480 13.33 -7.41 -24.23
C LYS A 480 11.89 -7.00 -24.58
N PRO A 481 10.91 -7.93 -24.72
CA PRO A 481 9.53 -7.54 -25.01
C PRO A 481 8.89 -6.73 -23.86
N LEU A 482 9.27 -6.95 -22.60
CA LEU A 482 8.78 -6.16 -21.47
C LEU A 482 9.33 -4.72 -21.50
N ASP A 483 10.61 -4.56 -21.80
CA ASP A 483 11.24 -3.24 -21.94
C ASP A 483 10.66 -2.46 -23.11
N GLU A 484 10.30 -3.13 -24.22
CA GLU A 484 9.61 -2.53 -25.36
C GLU A 484 8.20 -2.04 -24.99
N GLU A 485 7.48 -2.73 -24.12
CA GLU A 485 6.20 -2.26 -23.60
C GLU A 485 6.35 -1.03 -22.70
N ILE A 486 7.35 -1.03 -21.82
CA ILE A 486 7.63 0.12 -20.94
C ILE A 486 7.99 1.36 -21.76
N ALA A 487 8.77 1.19 -22.84
CA ALA A 487 9.17 2.30 -23.72
C ALA A 487 8.00 2.99 -24.44
N LYS A 488 6.83 2.36 -24.54
CA LYS A 488 5.63 2.94 -25.16
C LYS A 488 4.85 3.86 -24.22
N ILE A 489 5.16 3.85 -22.91
CA ILE A 489 4.36 4.53 -21.90
C ILE A 489 4.66 6.03 -21.87
N ASN A 490 3.61 6.83 -21.80
CA ASN A 490 3.71 8.26 -21.49
C ASN A 490 4.01 8.45 -19.99
N ILE A 491 5.28 8.55 -19.64
CA ILE A 491 5.75 8.63 -18.24
C ILE A 491 5.14 9.83 -17.49
N PRO A 492 5.09 11.07 -18.03
CA PRO A 492 4.43 12.19 -17.33
C PRO A 492 2.95 11.95 -17.04
N GLY A 493 2.19 11.47 -18.03
CA GLY A 493 0.77 11.16 -17.84
C GLY A 493 0.54 10.02 -16.84
N MET A 494 1.46 9.06 -16.78
CA MET A 494 1.39 7.98 -15.80
C MET A 494 1.72 8.46 -14.39
N LEU A 495 2.65 9.40 -14.23
CA LEU A 495 2.92 10.03 -12.95
C LEU A 495 1.69 10.81 -12.43
N ASP A 496 1.04 11.58 -13.29
CA ASP A 496 -0.20 12.29 -12.93
C ASP A 496 -1.29 11.31 -12.45
N ALA A 497 -1.49 10.22 -13.19
CA ALA A 497 -2.47 9.19 -12.82
C ALA A 497 -2.11 8.49 -11.49
N PHE A 498 -0.84 8.20 -11.28
CA PHE A 498 -0.33 7.63 -10.03
C PHE A 498 -0.50 8.58 -8.84
N MET A 499 -0.19 9.86 -9.02
CA MET A 499 -0.39 10.86 -7.97
C MET A 499 -1.87 11.04 -7.64
N LEU A 500 -2.76 11.01 -8.65
CA LEU A 500 -4.21 11.03 -8.41
C LEU A 500 -4.68 9.77 -7.66
N LEU A 501 -4.14 8.59 -7.95
CA LEU A 501 -4.43 7.39 -7.19
C LEU A 501 -4.08 7.57 -5.70
N LEU A 502 -2.89 8.07 -5.40
CA LEU A 502 -2.46 8.31 -4.02
C LEU A 502 -3.35 9.35 -3.33
N LEU A 503 -3.61 10.48 -3.98
CA LEU A 503 -4.40 11.57 -3.40
C LEU A 503 -5.87 11.20 -3.18
N ASN A 504 -6.45 10.35 -4.03
CA ASN A 504 -7.84 9.91 -3.91
C ASN A 504 -8.05 8.76 -2.91
N ASN A 505 -6.98 8.06 -2.51
CA ASN A 505 -7.03 6.95 -1.56
C ASN A 505 -6.28 7.27 -0.28
N GLU A 506 -6.34 8.52 0.18
CA GLU A 506 -5.61 9.02 1.35
C GLU A 506 -5.90 8.17 2.62
N ASP A 507 -7.13 7.78 2.84
CA ASP A 507 -7.55 6.98 3.99
C ASP A 507 -6.92 5.57 3.99
N GLU A 508 -6.64 4.99 2.82
CA GLU A 508 -6.09 3.64 2.70
C GLU A 508 -4.58 3.58 2.98
N TRP A 509 -3.81 4.59 2.55
CA TRP A 509 -2.36 4.56 2.75
C TRP A 509 -1.89 5.23 4.05
N ILE A 510 -2.74 6.02 4.71
CA ILE A 510 -2.44 6.58 6.03
C ILE A 510 -2.46 5.49 7.12
N LEU A 511 -3.23 4.43 6.93
CA LEU A 511 -3.61 3.54 8.01
C LEU A 511 -2.76 2.30 8.14
N GLU A 512 -2.05 1.76 7.10
CA GLU A 512 -1.45 0.43 7.34
C GLU A 512 -0.54 -0.13 6.21
N ASP A 513 0.11 -1.19 6.49
CA ASP A 513 0.80 -2.27 5.76
C ASP A 513 1.45 -1.87 4.42
N GLU A 514 2.76 -1.67 4.50
CA GLU A 514 3.64 -1.37 3.36
C GLU A 514 3.44 -2.33 2.17
N ASN A 515 3.19 -3.60 2.44
CA ASN A 515 2.92 -4.60 1.42
C ASN A 515 1.60 -4.36 0.67
N LYS A 516 0.62 -3.80 1.33
CA LYS A 516 -0.70 -3.52 0.77
C LYS A 516 -0.64 -2.38 -0.24
N ILE A 517 0.09 -1.33 0.10
CA ILE A 517 0.32 -0.17 -0.79
C ILE A 517 1.10 -0.59 -2.03
N THR A 518 2.18 -1.35 -1.88
CA THR A 518 2.97 -1.83 -3.01
C THR A 518 2.14 -2.71 -3.95
N LYS A 519 1.27 -3.58 -3.41
CA LYS A 519 0.35 -4.39 -4.21
C LYS A 519 -0.68 -3.53 -4.96
N LEU A 520 -1.26 -2.53 -4.29
CA LEU A 520 -2.23 -1.61 -4.90
C LEU A 520 -1.59 -0.86 -6.08
N VAL A 521 -0.39 -0.32 -5.89
CA VAL A 521 0.34 0.42 -6.92
C VAL A 521 0.79 -0.51 -8.06
N THR A 522 1.26 -1.71 -7.74
CA THR A 522 1.60 -2.73 -8.75
C THR A 522 0.39 -3.05 -9.62
N ARG A 523 -0.75 -3.31 -8.99
CA ARG A 523 -2.01 -3.60 -9.70
C ARG A 523 -2.43 -2.42 -10.57
N PHE A 524 -2.39 -1.22 -10.03
CA PHE A 524 -2.74 0.00 -10.77
C PHE A 524 -1.86 0.17 -12.03
N PHE A 525 -0.54 0.01 -11.93
CA PHE A 525 0.34 0.13 -13.08
C PHE A 525 0.05 -0.95 -14.13
N VAL A 526 -0.18 -2.18 -13.71
CA VAL A 526 -0.51 -3.27 -14.64
C VAL A 526 -1.84 -3.02 -15.36
N GLU A 527 -2.86 -2.59 -14.63
CA GLU A 527 -4.20 -2.36 -15.21
C GLU A 527 -4.27 -1.10 -16.08
N THR A 528 -3.46 -0.08 -15.82
CA THR A 528 -3.51 1.19 -16.56
C THR A 528 -2.43 1.33 -17.62
N ALA A 529 -1.19 1.02 -17.27
CA ALA A 529 -0.05 1.21 -18.18
C ALA A 529 0.14 0.02 -19.14
N PHE A 530 -0.18 -1.19 -18.65
CA PHE A 530 0.08 -2.43 -19.37
C PHE A 530 -1.20 -3.19 -19.73
N GLU A 531 -2.33 -2.52 -19.88
CA GLU A 531 -3.61 -3.15 -20.21
C GLU A 531 -3.53 -4.05 -21.45
N GLY A 532 -2.89 -3.60 -22.50
CA GLY A 532 -2.68 -4.38 -23.74
C GLY A 532 -1.85 -5.63 -23.50
N PHE A 533 -0.85 -5.55 -22.64
CA PHE A 533 -0.02 -6.68 -22.24
C PHE A 533 -0.76 -7.61 -21.29
N ALA A 534 -1.45 -7.08 -20.29
CA ALA A 534 -2.23 -7.84 -19.32
C ALA A 534 -3.42 -8.59 -19.94
N ASN A 535 -3.93 -8.12 -21.05
CA ASN A 535 -4.99 -8.78 -21.82
C ASN A 535 -4.46 -9.86 -22.79
N ARG A 536 -3.15 -10.04 -22.92
CA ARG A 536 -2.60 -11.15 -23.69
C ARG A 536 -2.96 -12.48 -23.04
N THR A 537 -3.16 -13.49 -23.86
CA THR A 537 -3.48 -14.85 -23.39
C THR A 537 -2.20 -15.64 -23.13
N ILE A 538 -2.26 -16.60 -22.23
CA ILE A 538 -1.16 -17.55 -21.98
C ILE A 538 -0.74 -18.23 -23.29
N THR A 539 -1.71 -18.62 -24.10
CA THR A 539 -1.45 -19.21 -25.42
C THR A 539 -0.65 -18.28 -26.33
N SER A 540 -0.95 -16.98 -26.34
CA SER A 540 -0.18 -15.98 -27.11
C SER A 540 1.29 -15.90 -26.67
N PHE A 541 1.54 -15.91 -25.37
CA PHE A 541 2.91 -15.94 -24.84
C PHE A 541 3.67 -17.20 -25.25
N LEU A 542 3.01 -18.35 -25.18
CA LEU A 542 3.61 -19.62 -25.55
C LEU A 542 3.86 -19.70 -27.06
N LYS A 543 2.96 -19.18 -27.89
CA LYS A 543 3.18 -19.05 -29.34
C LYS A 543 4.43 -18.23 -29.67
N ASP A 544 4.57 -17.09 -29.02
CA ASP A 544 5.76 -16.22 -29.21
C ASP A 544 7.04 -16.94 -28.75
N LYS A 545 7.00 -17.62 -27.61
CA LYS A 545 8.15 -18.36 -27.07
C LYS A 545 8.61 -19.48 -28.01
N TYR A 546 7.67 -20.26 -28.53
CA TYR A 546 7.99 -21.44 -29.33
C TYR A 546 8.04 -21.16 -30.86
N GLY A 547 7.58 -19.97 -31.28
CA GLY A 547 7.49 -19.64 -32.70
C GLY A 547 6.47 -20.51 -33.46
N ILE A 548 5.40 -20.97 -32.78
CA ILE A 548 4.39 -21.90 -33.31
C ILE A 548 3.02 -21.27 -33.21
N ASP A 549 2.39 -20.96 -34.33
CA ASP A 549 1.05 -20.35 -34.38
C ASP A 549 -0.10 -21.36 -34.22
N ASN A 550 0.13 -22.60 -34.64
CA ASN A 550 -0.89 -23.65 -34.60
C ASN A 550 -0.99 -24.24 -33.20
N ASP A 551 -2.20 -24.18 -32.60
CA ASP A 551 -2.46 -24.56 -31.21
C ASP A 551 -2.17 -26.04 -30.94
N GLU A 552 -2.51 -26.95 -31.88
CA GLU A 552 -2.28 -28.40 -31.70
C GLU A 552 -0.80 -28.74 -31.74
N ARG A 553 -0.03 -28.11 -32.64
CA ARG A 553 1.43 -28.26 -32.73
C ARG A 553 2.11 -27.69 -31.50
N LEU A 554 1.60 -26.54 -31.01
CA LEU A 554 2.08 -25.91 -29.80
C LEU A 554 1.86 -26.82 -28.59
N ALA A 555 0.64 -27.35 -28.44
CA ALA A 555 0.30 -28.26 -27.35
C ALA A 555 1.19 -29.51 -27.35
N ASN A 556 1.40 -30.13 -28.50
CA ASN A 556 2.26 -31.31 -28.65
C ASN A 556 3.71 -30.97 -28.28
N LYS A 557 4.23 -29.82 -28.74
CA LYS A 557 5.60 -29.37 -28.43
C LYS A 557 5.80 -29.12 -26.93
N ILE A 558 4.86 -28.45 -26.29
CA ILE A 558 4.88 -28.20 -24.84
C ILE A 558 4.82 -29.54 -24.08
N TYR A 559 3.95 -30.45 -24.50
CA TYR A 559 3.84 -31.78 -23.89
C TYR A 559 5.17 -32.54 -23.96
N GLU A 560 5.80 -32.59 -25.12
CA GLU A 560 7.09 -33.28 -25.33
C GLU A 560 8.21 -32.68 -24.44
N ASP A 561 8.29 -31.36 -24.37
CA ASP A 561 9.36 -30.67 -23.66
C ASP A 561 9.18 -30.73 -22.13
N TRP A 562 7.93 -30.65 -21.66
CA TRP A 562 7.65 -30.48 -20.24
C TRP A 562 7.27 -31.74 -19.49
N MET A 563 6.68 -32.77 -20.15
CA MET A 563 6.23 -33.99 -19.45
C MET A 563 7.35 -34.70 -18.70
N LYS A 564 8.52 -34.87 -19.32
CA LYS A 564 9.66 -35.51 -18.65
C LYS A 564 10.12 -34.72 -17.44
N LEU A 565 10.19 -33.40 -17.59
CA LEU A 565 10.65 -32.50 -16.52
C LEU A 565 9.67 -32.50 -15.35
N LEU A 566 8.38 -32.33 -15.64
CA LEU A 566 7.31 -32.31 -14.62
C LEU A 566 7.21 -33.66 -13.91
N THR A 567 7.25 -34.78 -14.64
CA THR A 567 7.23 -36.12 -14.04
C THR A 567 8.44 -36.35 -13.12
N ALA A 568 9.61 -35.88 -13.51
CA ALA A 568 10.81 -35.99 -12.67
C ALA A 568 10.73 -35.11 -11.42
N LYS A 569 10.10 -33.92 -11.51
CA LYS A 569 9.96 -32.97 -10.40
C LYS A 569 8.77 -33.28 -9.49
N ALA A 570 7.77 -34.03 -9.95
CA ALA A 570 6.64 -34.52 -9.15
C ALA A 570 7.07 -35.68 -8.22
N SER A 571 8.16 -35.48 -7.49
CA SER A 571 8.65 -36.48 -6.55
C SER A 571 7.68 -36.62 -5.38
N PRO A 572 7.26 -37.86 -5.04
CA PRO A 572 6.36 -38.08 -3.91
C PRO A 572 6.93 -37.51 -2.60
N LEU A 573 6.07 -36.88 -1.81
CA LEU A 573 6.39 -36.35 -0.49
C LEU A 573 6.35 -37.45 0.57
N PHE A 574 7.18 -38.45 0.39
CA PHE A 574 7.37 -39.55 1.33
C PHE A 574 8.73 -40.22 1.08
N TYR A 575 9.52 -40.36 2.11
CA TYR A 575 10.80 -41.05 2.03
C TYR A 575 10.64 -42.53 2.32
N PHE A 576 11.17 -43.35 1.40
CA PHE A 576 11.22 -44.82 1.57
C PHE A 576 12.68 -45.24 1.74
N ASN A 577 12.92 -46.02 2.77
CA ASN A 577 14.23 -46.68 2.90
C ASN A 577 14.37 -47.71 1.78
N GLY A 578 15.38 -47.58 0.92
CA GLY A 578 15.59 -48.38 -0.26
C GLY A 578 15.72 -49.91 -0.04
N SER A 579 15.91 -50.35 1.21
CA SER A 579 15.87 -51.79 1.56
C SER A 579 14.48 -52.38 1.63
N ILE A 580 13.44 -51.58 1.72
CA ILE A 580 12.05 -52.00 1.92
C ILE A 580 11.18 -51.73 0.68
N TRP A 581 11.60 -50.78 -0.14
CA TRP A 581 10.82 -50.26 -1.24
C TRP A 581 11.25 -50.81 -2.61
N ARG A 582 10.30 -51.25 -3.45
CA ARG A 582 10.53 -51.61 -4.85
C ARG A 582 9.79 -50.58 -5.74
N GLU A 583 10.52 -50.00 -6.67
CA GLU A 583 10.02 -48.99 -7.60
C GLU A 583 8.79 -49.45 -8.43
N SER A 584 8.73 -50.76 -8.67
CA SER A 584 7.59 -51.39 -9.37
C SER A 584 6.26 -51.32 -8.66
N GLN A 585 6.22 -50.88 -7.39
CA GLN A 585 5.00 -50.75 -6.60
C GLN A 585 4.42 -49.34 -6.60
N THR A 586 5.06 -48.37 -7.29
CA THR A 586 4.57 -47.00 -7.42
C THR A 586 3.78 -46.83 -8.72
N SER A 587 2.54 -46.37 -8.61
CA SER A 587 1.83 -45.77 -9.74
C SER A 587 2.12 -44.27 -9.74
N LYS A 588 2.70 -43.78 -10.81
CA LYS A 588 2.92 -42.35 -11.02
C LYS A 588 1.84 -41.82 -11.96
N LEU A 589 1.16 -40.77 -11.56
CA LEU A 589 0.18 -40.09 -12.37
C LEU A 589 0.72 -38.68 -12.64
N ALA A 590 0.77 -38.30 -13.89
CA ALA A 590 1.25 -36.96 -14.27
C ALA A 590 0.21 -36.32 -15.20
N PHE A 591 -0.18 -35.10 -14.88
CA PHE A 591 -1.00 -34.24 -15.70
C PHE A 591 -0.23 -33.06 -16.23
N LEU A 592 -0.42 -32.73 -17.49
CA LEU A 592 -0.02 -31.50 -18.08
C LEU A 592 -1.25 -30.83 -18.68
N SER A 593 -1.74 -29.79 -18.01
CA SER A 593 -2.80 -28.93 -18.52
C SER A 593 -2.24 -27.77 -19.28
N ILE A 594 -2.62 -27.66 -20.54
CA ILE A 594 -2.29 -26.52 -21.39
C ILE A 594 -3.62 -25.82 -21.67
N PRO A 595 -3.76 -24.53 -21.30
CA PRO A 595 -4.97 -23.79 -21.61
C PRO A 595 -5.15 -23.72 -23.12
N THR A 596 -6.18 -24.37 -23.64
CA THR A 596 -6.56 -24.30 -25.06
C THR A 596 -7.50 -23.12 -25.35
N THR A 597 -8.04 -22.50 -24.32
CA THR A 597 -8.86 -21.30 -24.41
C THR A 597 -8.11 -20.09 -23.89
N SER A 598 -8.28 -18.97 -24.57
CA SER A 598 -7.64 -17.70 -24.23
C SER A 598 -8.20 -17.13 -22.91
N ALA A 599 -7.61 -17.53 -21.79
CA ALA A 599 -7.81 -16.83 -20.54
C ALA A 599 -6.88 -15.61 -20.48
N PRO A 600 -7.37 -14.41 -20.17
CA PRO A 600 -6.52 -13.26 -19.96
C PRO A 600 -5.60 -13.48 -18.74
N ILE A 601 -4.44 -12.85 -18.78
CA ILE A 601 -3.42 -12.92 -17.72
C ILE A 601 -3.86 -12.22 -16.41
N LYS A 602 -5.05 -11.67 -16.35
CA LYS A 602 -5.59 -10.93 -15.20
C LYS A 602 -5.55 -11.68 -13.90
#